data_4364d9f9a78826ffad22a58250a8fe40
#
_entry.id   4364d9f9a78826ffad22a58250a8fe40
#
_cell.length_a   1.000
_cell.length_b   1.000
_cell.length_c   1.000
_cell.angle_alpha   90.00
_cell.angle_beta   90.00
_cell.angle_gamma   90.00
#
_symmetry.space_group_name_H-M   'P 1'
#
loop_
_entity.id
_entity.type
_entity.pdbx_description
1 polymer ?
#
loop_
_entity_poly.entity_id
_entity_poly.type
_entity_poly.pdbx_seq_one_letter_code
_entity_poly.pdbx_strand_id
1 'polypeptide(L)'
;MKIKEIYELFDRIGVLTFSTIHNNEVHSRVAHFNGCDEEGIYFRTMWNKPFARQLMETGKITVCGISDTKILSHDGDLGAEFPPGYSVRLIGEVKFISEEEIREKAKTNKELKLAVYDMDKYSAMKKGNFMIHKAKVEIFDYDFSCKNRDHKLLRTRMAFGGMTYNEAGPTITDKCIQCGLCYKKCSFKAIEKGSSYSVISERCDDCGDCISVCPVDAIELSSPF
;
A
#
# COMPACT_ATOMS: atom_id res chain seq x y z
N MET A 1 -1.10 -9.25 -9.53
CA MET A 1 0.07 -9.44 -8.63
C MET A 1 -0.31 -10.46 -7.57
N LYS A 2 0.61 -11.35 -7.20
CA LYS A 2 0.40 -12.39 -6.16
C LYS A 2 0.82 -11.85 -4.79
N ILE A 3 0.32 -12.46 -3.72
CA ILE A 3 0.70 -12.09 -2.33
C ILE A 3 2.21 -12.08 -2.13
N LYS A 4 2.93 -13.03 -2.74
CA LYS A 4 4.38 -13.10 -2.69
C LYS A 4 5.06 -11.85 -3.26
N GLU A 5 4.60 -11.35 -4.38
CA GLU A 5 5.16 -10.13 -5.01
C GLU A 5 4.93 -8.90 -4.12
N ILE A 6 3.77 -8.85 -3.45
CA ILE A 6 3.48 -7.79 -2.46
C ILE A 6 4.43 -7.90 -1.25
N TYR A 7 4.60 -9.11 -0.73
CA TYR A 7 5.52 -9.37 0.38
C TYR A 7 6.95 -8.95 0.04
N GLU A 8 7.43 -9.30 -1.16
CA GLU A 8 8.79 -8.96 -1.62
C GLU A 8 9.03 -7.44 -1.73
N LEU A 9 8.00 -6.64 -2.03
CA LEU A 9 8.10 -5.18 -2.01
C LEU A 9 8.33 -4.66 -0.59
N PHE A 10 7.58 -5.17 0.37
CA PHE A 10 7.76 -4.81 1.78
C PHE A 10 9.08 -5.34 2.35
N ASP A 11 9.46 -6.56 2.01
CA ASP A 11 10.69 -7.19 2.50
C ASP A 11 11.95 -6.43 2.05
N ARG A 12 11.95 -5.92 0.82
CA ARG A 12 13.02 -5.05 0.32
C ARG A 12 13.17 -3.74 1.09
N ILE A 13 12.06 -3.19 1.59
CA ILE A 13 12.09 -2.02 2.48
C ILE A 13 12.62 -2.42 3.86
N GLY A 14 12.23 -3.58 4.34
CA GLY A 14 12.66 -4.18 5.59
C GLY A 14 12.04 -3.55 6.82
N VAL A 15 12.16 -2.25 7.01
CA VAL A 15 11.67 -1.50 8.18
C VAL A 15 10.36 -0.81 7.83
N LEU A 16 9.26 -1.26 8.44
CA LEU A 16 7.91 -0.83 8.09
C LEU A 16 7.19 -0.20 9.28
N THR A 17 6.27 0.71 9.00
CA THR A 17 5.37 1.27 10.02
C THR A 17 4.06 0.48 10.04
N PHE A 18 3.76 -0.10 11.20
CA PHE A 18 2.53 -0.82 11.49
C PHE A 18 1.62 0.05 12.35
N SER A 19 0.40 0.28 11.93
CA SER A 19 -0.56 1.13 12.62
C SER A 19 -1.84 0.37 12.93
N THR A 20 -2.36 0.58 14.14
CA THR A 20 -3.64 0.04 14.63
C THR A 20 -4.45 1.17 15.26
N ILE A 21 -5.75 0.96 15.39
CA ILE A 21 -6.63 1.87 16.14
C ILE A 21 -7.06 1.16 17.44
N HIS A 22 -7.01 1.88 18.54
CA HIS A 22 -7.53 1.42 19.84
C HIS A 22 -8.03 2.63 20.62
N ASN A 23 -9.23 2.54 21.21
CA ASN A 23 -9.88 3.66 21.93
C ASN A 23 -9.91 4.96 21.10
N ASN A 24 -10.18 4.88 19.81
CA ASN A 24 -10.19 6.01 18.88
C ASN A 24 -8.85 6.74 18.72
N GLU A 25 -7.75 6.11 19.10
CA GLU A 25 -6.38 6.60 18.92
C GLU A 25 -5.62 5.73 17.94
N VAL A 26 -4.77 6.37 17.13
CA VAL A 26 -3.87 5.67 16.20
C VAL A 26 -2.55 5.36 16.90
N HIS A 27 -2.20 4.09 16.95
CA HIS A 27 -0.95 3.61 17.52
C HIS A 27 -0.05 3.06 16.43
N SER A 28 1.12 3.67 16.26
CA SER A 28 2.12 3.26 15.27
C SER A 28 3.39 2.70 15.91
N ARG A 29 4.00 1.74 15.27
CA ARG A 29 5.29 1.15 15.65
C ARG A 29 6.05 0.67 14.43
N VAL A 30 7.34 0.54 14.60
CA VAL A 30 8.20 -0.05 13.57
C VAL A 30 8.28 -1.56 13.76
N ALA A 31 8.09 -2.29 12.67
CA ALA A 31 8.18 -3.74 12.62
C ALA A 31 8.53 -4.21 11.19
N HIS A 32 8.57 -5.51 10.98
CA HIS A 32 8.80 -6.14 9.68
C HIS A 32 7.93 -7.39 9.54
N PHE A 33 7.73 -7.84 8.33
CA PHE A 33 7.09 -9.12 8.04
C PHE A 33 8.06 -10.29 8.24
N ASN A 34 7.52 -11.46 8.49
CA ASN A 34 8.29 -12.67 8.76
C ASN A 34 8.13 -13.74 7.68
N GLY A 35 7.33 -13.49 6.66
CA GLY A 35 7.10 -14.39 5.55
C GLY A 35 5.71 -14.25 4.96
N CYS A 36 5.43 -15.06 3.94
CA CYS A 36 4.12 -15.11 3.29
C CYS A 36 3.84 -16.52 2.73
N ASP A 37 2.58 -16.77 2.42
CA ASP A 37 2.12 -17.87 1.59
C ASP A 37 0.93 -17.42 0.72
N GLU A 38 0.20 -18.37 0.14
CA GLU A 38 -0.98 -18.08 -0.68
C GLU A 38 -2.17 -17.56 0.13
N GLU A 39 -2.17 -17.77 1.46
CA GLU A 39 -3.23 -17.33 2.36
C GLU A 39 -3.00 -15.90 2.89
N GLY A 40 -1.74 -15.43 2.99
CA GLY A 40 -1.47 -14.10 3.51
C GLY A 40 -0.01 -13.78 3.82
N ILE A 41 0.17 -12.67 4.53
CA ILE A 41 1.47 -12.15 4.95
C ILE A 41 1.57 -12.23 6.47
N TYR A 42 2.67 -12.77 6.97
CA TYR A 42 2.85 -13.12 8.37
C TYR A 42 3.79 -12.14 9.08
N PHE A 43 3.44 -11.83 10.32
CA PHE A 43 4.27 -11.08 11.24
C PHE A 43 4.05 -11.54 12.68
N ARG A 44 4.95 -11.12 13.57
CA ARG A 44 4.93 -11.56 14.96
C ARG A 44 5.16 -10.39 15.91
N THR A 45 4.51 -10.49 17.06
CA THR A 45 4.79 -9.62 18.20
C THR A 45 4.73 -10.43 19.50
N MET A 46 5.21 -9.87 20.59
CA MET A 46 5.04 -10.50 21.89
C MET A 46 3.60 -10.37 22.37
N TRP A 47 3.03 -11.46 22.89
CA TRP A 47 1.64 -11.54 23.32
C TRP A 47 1.22 -10.45 24.31
N ASN A 48 2.11 -10.09 25.25
CA ASN A 48 1.84 -9.11 26.30
C ASN A 48 1.92 -7.65 25.82
N LYS A 49 2.35 -7.39 24.59
CA LYS A 49 2.41 -6.01 24.09
C LYS A 49 1.03 -5.47 23.78
N PRO A 50 0.81 -4.16 23.99
CA PRO A 50 -0.44 -3.49 23.58
C PRO A 50 -0.79 -3.78 22.11
N PHE A 51 0.21 -3.88 21.25
CA PHE A 51 0.03 -4.19 19.82
C PHE A 51 -0.73 -5.51 19.59
N ALA A 52 -0.36 -6.58 20.31
CA ALA A 52 -1.07 -7.86 20.18
C ALA A 52 -2.54 -7.73 20.58
N ARG A 53 -2.82 -7.02 21.69
CA ARG A 53 -4.19 -6.79 22.16
C ARG A 53 -5.02 -5.98 21.16
N GLN A 54 -4.45 -4.91 20.60
CA GLN A 54 -5.10 -4.07 19.60
C GLN A 54 -5.49 -4.89 18.34
N LEU A 55 -4.60 -5.78 17.90
CA LEU A 55 -4.87 -6.66 16.76
C LEU A 55 -5.97 -7.68 17.06
N MET A 56 -5.96 -8.24 18.28
CA MET A 56 -7.00 -9.19 18.70
C MET A 56 -8.37 -8.54 18.83
N GLU A 57 -8.44 -7.29 19.26
CA GLU A 57 -9.69 -6.57 19.43
C GLU A 57 -10.30 -6.06 18.13
N THR A 58 -9.46 -5.51 17.27
CA THR A 58 -9.96 -4.82 16.06
C THR A 58 -9.88 -5.66 14.80
N GLY A 59 -8.95 -6.61 14.76
CA GLY A 59 -8.68 -7.39 13.57
C GLY A 59 -8.20 -6.55 12.38
N LYS A 60 -7.77 -5.29 12.60
CA LYS A 60 -7.43 -4.35 11.53
C LYS A 60 -6.01 -3.81 11.66
N ILE A 61 -5.39 -3.56 10.53
CA ILE A 61 -4.03 -3.04 10.46
C ILE A 61 -3.83 -2.18 9.21
N THR A 62 -2.97 -1.18 9.36
CA THR A 62 -2.36 -0.49 8.21
C THR A 62 -0.85 -0.67 8.30
N VAL A 63 -0.23 -1.02 7.19
CA VAL A 63 1.23 -1.13 7.08
C VAL A 63 1.69 -0.27 5.93
N CYS A 64 2.72 0.53 6.17
CA CYS A 64 3.33 1.34 5.12
C CYS A 64 4.85 1.36 5.25
N GLY A 65 5.48 1.59 4.11
CA GLY A 65 6.91 1.77 3.99
C GLY A 65 7.27 2.51 2.72
N ILE A 66 8.47 3.04 2.71
CA ILE A 66 9.06 3.72 1.57
C ILE A 66 10.43 3.10 1.32
N SER A 67 10.71 2.77 0.06
CA SER A 67 12.04 2.30 -0.33
C SER A 67 13.08 3.41 -0.13
N ASP A 68 14.35 3.03 -0.09
CA ASP A 68 15.45 3.96 0.17
C ASP A 68 15.51 5.05 -0.91
N THR A 69 14.83 6.16 -0.62
CA THR A 69 14.80 7.37 -1.43
C THR A 69 15.49 8.47 -0.65
N LYS A 70 16.60 8.95 -1.17
CA LYS A 70 17.20 10.18 -0.67
C LYS A 70 16.62 11.35 -1.46
N ILE A 71 15.93 12.25 -0.76
CA ILE A 71 15.64 13.55 -1.33
C ILE A 71 16.96 14.29 -1.39
N LEU A 72 17.49 14.46 -2.59
CA LEU A 72 18.67 15.28 -2.81
C LEU A 72 18.18 16.74 -2.94
N SER A 73 18.39 17.54 -1.91
CA SER A 73 18.27 18.99 -2.04
C SER A 73 19.52 19.49 -2.75
N HIS A 74 19.36 20.08 -3.91
CA HIS A 74 20.43 20.84 -4.56
C HIS A 74 20.42 22.27 -4.05
N ASP A 75 21.57 22.74 -3.55
CA ASP A 75 21.75 24.13 -3.21
C ASP A 75 21.60 24.98 -4.48
N GLY A 76 20.48 25.67 -4.59
CA GLY A 76 20.29 26.74 -5.54
C GLY A 76 19.43 26.48 -6.77
N ASP A 77 19.05 25.26 -7.08
CA ASP A 77 18.12 24.95 -8.16
C ASP A 77 16.77 24.43 -7.65
N LEU A 78 15.70 24.86 -8.32
CA LEU A 78 14.31 24.51 -7.99
C LEU A 78 13.94 23.03 -8.28
N GLY A 79 14.91 22.13 -8.43
CA GLY A 79 14.70 20.73 -8.69
C GLY A 79 15.05 19.84 -7.50
N ALA A 80 14.06 19.26 -6.82
CA ALA A 80 14.29 18.06 -6.01
C ALA A 80 14.42 16.87 -6.95
N GLU A 81 15.60 16.25 -7.02
CA GLU A 81 15.74 14.95 -7.64
C GLU A 81 15.27 13.88 -6.64
N PHE A 82 14.22 13.17 -7.01
CA PHE A 82 13.80 11.98 -6.30
C PHE A 82 14.53 10.78 -6.93
N PRO A 83 15.39 10.09 -6.20
CA PRO A 83 15.98 8.86 -6.71
C PRO A 83 14.88 7.83 -6.96
N PRO A 84 15.14 6.85 -7.86
CA PRO A 84 14.21 5.76 -8.11
C PRO A 84 13.74 5.11 -6.82
N GLY A 85 12.43 5.00 -6.64
CA GLY A 85 11.88 4.44 -5.43
C GLY A 85 10.37 4.27 -5.49
N TYR A 86 9.84 3.64 -4.47
CA TYR A 86 8.40 3.44 -4.33
C TYR A 86 7.98 3.54 -2.86
N SER A 87 6.74 3.91 -2.63
CA SER A 87 6.07 3.65 -1.37
C SER A 87 5.04 2.54 -1.55
N VAL A 88 4.79 1.82 -0.48
CA VAL A 88 3.76 0.80 -0.43
C VAL A 88 2.92 0.98 0.82
N ARG A 89 1.61 0.92 0.65
CA ARG A 89 0.62 0.99 1.72
C ARG A 89 -0.31 -0.21 1.62
N LEU A 90 -0.55 -0.85 2.74
CA LEU A 90 -1.48 -1.95 2.89
C LEU A 90 -2.49 -1.60 3.99
N ILE A 91 -3.77 -1.78 3.71
CA ILE A 91 -4.85 -1.74 4.69
C ILE A 91 -5.47 -3.12 4.71
N GLY A 92 -5.50 -3.78 5.87
CA GLY A 92 -5.89 -5.17 5.91
C GLY A 92 -6.58 -5.64 7.17
N GLU A 93 -7.08 -6.86 7.09
CA GLU A 93 -7.63 -7.62 8.19
C GLU A 93 -6.64 -8.70 8.61
N VAL A 94 -6.47 -8.82 9.93
CA VAL A 94 -5.57 -9.80 10.53
C VAL A 94 -6.33 -10.86 11.28
N LYS A 95 -5.76 -12.06 11.31
CA LYS A 95 -6.16 -13.13 12.24
C LYS A 95 -4.96 -13.63 13.02
N PHE A 96 -5.22 -14.09 14.23
CA PHE A 96 -4.25 -14.80 15.06
C PHE A 96 -4.00 -16.19 14.44
N ILE A 97 -2.74 -16.60 14.45
CA ILE A 97 -2.30 -17.94 14.00
C ILE A 97 -1.63 -18.63 15.19
N SER A 98 -2.04 -19.87 15.45
CA SER A 98 -1.43 -20.64 16.53
C SER A 98 0.04 -20.99 16.24
N GLU A 99 0.80 -21.21 17.29
CA GLU A 99 2.21 -21.64 17.15
C GLU A 99 2.32 -22.99 16.42
N GLU A 100 1.35 -23.88 16.63
CA GLU A 100 1.28 -25.17 15.96
C GLU A 100 1.04 -25.00 14.45
N GLU A 101 0.06 -24.16 14.08
CA GLU A 101 -0.28 -23.89 12.69
C GLU A 101 0.91 -23.27 11.93
N ILE A 102 1.57 -22.26 12.49
CA ILE A 102 2.69 -21.62 11.82
C ILE A 102 3.89 -22.57 11.67
N ARG A 103 4.15 -23.44 12.65
CA ARG A 103 5.21 -24.44 12.57
C ARG A 103 4.91 -25.49 11.50
N GLU A 104 3.66 -25.91 11.36
CA GLU A 104 3.27 -26.87 10.34
C GLU A 104 3.48 -26.27 8.94
N LYS A 105 3.01 -25.08 8.71
CA LYS A 105 3.22 -24.35 7.44
C LYS A 105 4.72 -24.17 7.11
N ALA A 106 5.54 -23.87 8.10
CA ALA A 106 6.97 -23.64 7.92
C ALA A 106 7.77 -24.91 7.55
N LYS A 107 7.21 -26.11 7.70
CA LYS A 107 7.88 -27.34 7.25
C LYS A 107 8.05 -27.39 5.74
N THR A 108 7.10 -26.86 5.01
CA THR A 108 7.10 -26.88 3.54
C THR A 108 7.39 -25.51 2.92
N ASN A 109 7.16 -24.43 3.65
CA ASN A 109 7.31 -23.06 3.15
C ASN A 109 8.56 -22.38 3.74
N LYS A 110 9.55 -22.15 2.88
CA LYS A 110 10.82 -21.52 3.28
C LYS A 110 10.65 -20.06 3.73
N GLU A 111 9.68 -19.37 3.19
CA GLU A 111 9.38 -17.97 3.52
C GLU A 111 8.91 -17.83 4.98
N LEU A 112 8.28 -18.86 5.53
CA LEU A 112 7.78 -18.84 6.91
C LEU A 112 8.82 -19.26 7.97
N LYS A 113 10.04 -19.64 7.58
CA LYS A 113 11.07 -20.06 8.55
C LYS A 113 11.38 -18.97 9.56
N LEU A 114 11.40 -17.72 9.16
CA LEU A 114 11.59 -16.60 10.06
C LEU A 114 10.42 -16.41 11.05
N ALA A 115 9.21 -16.80 10.64
CA ALA A 115 8.04 -16.71 11.51
C ALA A 115 8.09 -17.69 12.69
N VAL A 116 8.82 -18.79 12.55
CA VAL A 116 9.02 -19.80 13.61
C VAL A 116 10.40 -19.74 14.27
N TYR A 117 11.23 -18.77 13.88
CA TYR A 117 12.57 -18.60 14.45
C TYR A 117 12.48 -18.43 15.97
N ASP A 118 13.08 -19.35 16.68
CA ASP A 118 13.17 -19.33 18.13
C ASP A 118 14.51 -18.78 18.58
N MET A 119 14.47 -17.64 19.21
CA MET A 119 15.62 -17.15 19.96
C MET A 119 15.56 -17.79 21.35
N ASP A 120 16.49 -18.67 21.69
CA ASP A 120 16.50 -19.44 22.94
C ASP A 120 16.29 -18.57 24.19
N LYS A 121 16.91 -17.40 24.23
CA LYS A 121 16.73 -16.44 25.33
C LYS A 121 15.33 -15.81 25.43
N TYR A 122 14.45 -16.03 24.46
CA TYR A 122 13.07 -15.58 24.47
C TYR A 122 12.07 -16.75 24.40
N SER A 123 12.53 -17.99 24.55
CA SER A 123 11.71 -19.19 24.46
C SER A 123 10.56 -19.22 25.47
N ALA A 124 10.77 -18.66 26.65
CA ALA A 124 9.74 -18.55 27.71
C ALA A 124 8.66 -17.50 27.42
N MET A 125 8.86 -16.62 26.41
CA MET A 125 7.91 -15.58 26.10
C MET A 125 6.85 -16.09 25.14
N LYS A 126 5.57 -15.93 25.54
CA LYS A 126 4.44 -16.24 24.67
C LYS A 126 4.44 -15.29 23.46
N LYS A 127 4.48 -15.86 22.27
CA LYS A 127 4.49 -15.14 21.00
C LYS A 127 3.08 -15.05 20.44
N GLY A 128 2.75 -13.95 19.80
CA GLY A 128 1.55 -13.78 19.01
C GLY A 128 1.92 -13.77 17.53
N ASN A 129 1.54 -14.80 16.80
CA ASN A 129 1.69 -14.85 15.35
C ASN A 129 0.41 -14.34 14.72
N PHE A 130 0.52 -13.47 13.74
CA PHE A 130 -0.59 -12.87 13.04
C PHE A 130 -0.40 -13.01 11.54
N MET A 131 -1.51 -13.17 10.82
CA MET A 131 -1.55 -13.19 9.38
C MET A 131 -2.49 -12.12 8.87
N ILE A 132 -2.03 -11.29 7.96
CA ILE A 132 -2.89 -10.44 7.14
C ILE A 132 -3.47 -11.34 6.05
N HIS A 133 -4.74 -11.70 6.19
CA HIS A 133 -5.41 -12.65 5.29
C HIS A 133 -6.29 -11.96 4.25
N LYS A 134 -6.55 -10.66 4.42
CA LYS A 134 -7.25 -9.82 3.47
C LYS A 134 -6.59 -8.45 3.44
N ALA A 135 -6.39 -7.89 2.29
CA ALA A 135 -5.85 -6.55 2.19
C ALA A 135 -6.18 -5.84 0.88
N LYS A 136 -6.13 -4.51 0.98
CA LYS A 136 -6.00 -3.56 -0.12
C LYS A 136 -4.58 -3.01 -0.09
N VAL A 137 -3.91 -3.01 -1.23
CA VAL A 137 -2.52 -2.58 -1.35
C VAL A 137 -2.41 -1.52 -2.44
N GLU A 138 -1.74 -0.43 -2.13
CA GLU A 138 -1.39 0.59 -3.10
C GLU A 138 0.14 0.73 -3.15
N ILE A 139 0.67 0.67 -4.34
CA ILE A 139 2.07 0.93 -4.65
C ILE A 139 2.12 2.22 -5.43
N PHE A 140 2.96 3.12 -4.98
CA PHE A 140 3.21 4.39 -5.62
C PHE A 140 4.68 4.44 -6.02
N ASP A 141 4.92 4.36 -7.31
CA ASP A 141 6.25 4.28 -7.88
C ASP A 141 6.65 5.66 -8.41
N TYR A 142 7.67 6.26 -7.85
CA TYR A 142 8.20 7.57 -8.25
C TYR A 142 9.54 7.48 -8.96
N ASP A 143 9.77 6.42 -9.69
CA ASP A 143 10.95 6.35 -10.54
C ASP A 143 10.87 7.36 -11.69
N PHE A 144 11.13 8.61 -11.36
CA PHE A 144 11.15 9.72 -12.32
C PHE A 144 12.32 9.62 -13.30
N SER A 145 13.34 8.82 -13.00
CA SER A 145 14.50 8.65 -13.87
C SER A 145 14.21 7.73 -15.05
N CYS A 146 13.11 7.00 -15.01
CA CYS A 146 12.69 6.14 -16.10
C CYS A 146 12.27 6.98 -17.31
N LYS A 147 13.11 7.02 -18.35
CA LYS A 147 12.90 7.79 -19.58
C LYS A 147 11.57 7.52 -20.27
N ASN A 148 10.98 6.35 -20.06
CA ASN A 148 9.70 5.95 -20.64
C ASN A 148 8.47 6.47 -19.88
N ARG A 149 8.65 7.10 -18.73
CA ARG A 149 7.54 7.54 -17.88
C ARG A 149 7.10 8.98 -18.11
N ASP A 150 7.88 9.77 -18.81
CA ASP A 150 7.46 11.13 -19.20
C ASP A 150 6.98 11.96 -17.98
N HIS A 151 7.69 11.88 -16.84
CA HIS A 151 7.32 12.47 -15.55
C HIS A 151 6.01 11.93 -14.94
N LYS A 152 5.66 10.70 -15.25
CA LYS A 152 4.42 10.08 -14.74
C LYS A 152 4.72 9.25 -13.50
N LEU A 153 3.97 9.52 -12.47
CA LEU A 153 3.83 8.62 -11.34
C LEU A 153 3.09 7.38 -11.81
N LEU A 154 3.47 6.21 -11.32
CA LEU A 154 2.70 4.99 -11.53
C LEU A 154 2.12 4.55 -10.20
N ARG A 155 0.80 4.49 -10.17
CA ARG A 155 0.04 4.00 -9.04
C ARG A 155 -0.59 2.66 -9.40
N THR A 156 -0.27 1.63 -8.62
CA THR A 156 -0.86 0.31 -8.77
C THR A 156 -1.68 -0.01 -7.53
N ARG A 157 -2.95 -0.36 -7.73
CA ARG A 157 -3.87 -0.81 -6.69
C ARG A 157 -4.23 -2.27 -6.88
N MET A 158 -4.26 -3.01 -5.80
CA MET A 158 -4.62 -4.42 -5.80
C MET A 158 -5.25 -4.82 -4.48
N ALA A 159 -5.88 -5.99 -4.47
CA ALA A 159 -6.46 -6.54 -3.26
C ALA A 159 -6.33 -8.07 -3.27
N PHE A 160 -6.38 -8.67 -2.08
CA PHE A 160 -6.46 -10.10 -1.90
C PHE A 160 -7.39 -10.47 -0.74
N GLY A 161 -7.71 -11.74 -0.62
CA GLY A 161 -8.60 -12.25 0.43
C GLY A 161 -10.07 -11.81 0.26
N GLY A 162 -10.50 -11.55 -0.98
CA GLY A 162 -11.88 -11.13 -1.28
C GLY A 162 -12.17 -9.65 -1.06
N MET A 163 -11.14 -8.82 -0.77
CA MET A 163 -11.30 -7.38 -0.77
C MET A 163 -11.24 -6.82 -2.19
N THR A 164 -11.89 -5.69 -2.40
CA THR A 164 -11.82 -4.93 -3.65
C THR A 164 -11.22 -3.56 -3.40
N TYR A 165 -10.51 -3.03 -4.37
CA TYR A 165 -9.94 -1.69 -4.31
C TYR A 165 -10.40 -0.91 -5.54
N ASN A 166 -10.98 0.26 -5.30
CA ASN A 166 -11.39 1.14 -6.40
C ASN A 166 -10.16 1.63 -7.16
N GLU A 167 -10.32 1.81 -8.45
CA GLU A 167 -9.29 2.43 -9.27
C GLU A 167 -9.01 3.87 -8.80
N ALA A 168 -7.78 4.34 -9.05
CA ALA A 168 -7.43 5.72 -8.74
C ALA A 168 -8.07 6.69 -9.74
N GLY A 169 -8.31 7.91 -9.27
CA GLY A 169 -8.84 8.99 -10.08
C GLY A 169 -10.36 9.17 -10.00
N PRO A 170 -10.81 10.35 -10.41
CA PRO A 170 -12.24 10.67 -10.48
C PRO A 170 -12.90 9.99 -11.67
N THR A 171 -14.21 9.87 -11.59
CA THR A 171 -15.05 9.39 -12.71
C THR A 171 -15.52 10.58 -13.55
N ILE A 172 -15.39 10.48 -14.86
CA ILE A 172 -15.97 11.44 -15.80
C ILE A 172 -17.36 10.93 -16.22
N THR A 173 -18.38 11.67 -15.87
CA THR A 173 -19.79 11.29 -16.09
C THR A 173 -20.28 11.67 -17.49
N ASP A 174 -21.49 11.24 -17.83
CA ASP A 174 -22.20 11.54 -19.08
C ASP A 174 -22.57 13.01 -19.25
N LYS A 175 -22.47 13.82 -18.17
CA LYS A 175 -22.56 15.29 -18.25
C LYS A 175 -21.43 15.95 -19.03
N CYS A 176 -20.38 15.20 -19.38
CA CYS A 176 -19.18 15.72 -20.02
C CYS A 176 -19.49 16.26 -21.43
N ILE A 177 -19.23 17.55 -21.64
CA ILE A 177 -19.38 18.23 -22.93
C ILE A 177 -18.12 18.18 -23.79
N GLN A 178 -17.10 17.41 -23.39
CA GLN A 178 -15.84 17.20 -24.13
C GLN A 178 -15.06 18.48 -24.46
N CYS A 179 -15.13 19.51 -23.62
CA CYS A 179 -14.45 20.78 -23.82
C CYS A 179 -12.91 20.71 -23.74
N GLY A 180 -12.36 19.64 -23.17
CA GLY A 180 -10.92 19.38 -23.08
C GLY A 180 -10.16 20.17 -22.04
N LEU A 181 -10.80 20.92 -21.16
CA LEU A 181 -10.12 21.70 -20.11
C LEU A 181 -9.39 20.79 -19.12
N CYS A 182 -10.03 19.73 -18.66
CA CYS A 182 -9.43 18.73 -17.76
C CYS A 182 -8.21 18.04 -18.40
N TYR A 183 -8.29 17.68 -19.67
CA TYR A 183 -7.17 17.10 -20.43
C TYR A 183 -5.95 18.05 -20.47
N LYS A 184 -6.19 19.34 -20.74
CA LYS A 184 -5.11 20.35 -20.80
C LYS A 184 -4.51 20.63 -19.42
N LYS A 185 -5.33 20.58 -18.39
CA LYS A 185 -4.94 20.90 -17.01
C LYS A 185 -4.15 19.78 -16.34
N CYS A 186 -4.38 18.52 -16.74
CA CYS A 186 -3.77 17.38 -16.08
C CYS A 186 -2.26 17.31 -16.26
N SER A 187 -1.50 17.62 -15.20
CA SER A 187 -0.03 17.56 -15.18
C SER A 187 0.51 16.13 -15.38
N PHE A 188 -0.26 15.13 -14.96
CA PHE A 188 0.11 13.71 -15.08
C PHE A 188 -0.32 13.05 -16.40
N LYS A 189 -0.95 13.83 -17.31
CA LYS A 189 -1.48 13.29 -18.58
C LYS A 189 -2.34 12.03 -18.39
N ALA A 190 -3.10 12.04 -17.29
CA ALA A 190 -3.96 10.91 -16.88
C ALA A 190 -5.37 10.97 -17.48
N ILE A 191 -5.66 11.93 -18.37
CA ILE A 191 -6.96 12.01 -19.05
C ILE A 191 -6.78 11.64 -20.51
N GLU A 192 -7.59 10.71 -20.96
CA GLU A 192 -7.61 10.24 -22.33
C GLU A 192 -8.86 10.77 -23.06
N LYS A 193 -8.67 11.16 -24.32
CA LYS A 193 -9.74 11.59 -25.20
C LYS A 193 -10.26 10.41 -26.00
N GLY A 194 -11.58 10.29 -26.05
CA GLY A 194 -12.26 9.25 -26.83
C GLY A 194 -13.67 9.71 -27.22
N SER A 195 -14.55 8.77 -27.48
CA SER A 195 -16.00 9.02 -27.63
C SER A 195 -16.62 9.58 -26.35
N SER A 196 -16.03 9.23 -25.20
CA SER A 196 -16.12 9.89 -23.90
C SER A 196 -14.72 10.06 -23.35
N TYR A 197 -14.52 11.09 -22.51
CA TYR A 197 -13.22 11.23 -21.82
C TYR A 197 -13.16 10.24 -20.66
N SER A 198 -11.97 9.72 -20.41
CA SER A 198 -11.71 8.74 -19.32
C SER A 198 -10.44 9.07 -18.56
N VAL A 199 -10.35 8.58 -17.34
CA VAL A 199 -9.17 8.71 -16.51
C VAL A 199 -8.34 7.44 -16.61
N ILE A 200 -7.04 7.59 -16.87
CA ILE A 200 -6.04 6.51 -16.80
C ILE A 200 -5.62 6.40 -15.35
N SER A 201 -6.22 5.48 -14.62
CA SER A 201 -6.06 5.31 -13.16
C SER A 201 -4.60 5.14 -12.74
N GLU A 202 -3.80 4.41 -13.51
CA GLU A 202 -2.38 4.18 -13.20
C GLU A 202 -1.54 5.47 -13.24
N ARG A 203 -2.02 6.49 -13.93
CA ARG A 203 -1.33 7.78 -14.05
C ARG A 203 -1.93 8.86 -13.15
N CYS A 204 -3.09 8.62 -12.57
CA CYS A 204 -3.80 9.62 -11.78
C CYS A 204 -3.18 9.75 -10.40
N ASP A 205 -2.90 10.99 -10.02
CA ASP A 205 -2.38 11.34 -8.69
C ASP A 205 -3.47 11.71 -7.68
N ASP A 206 -4.75 11.65 -8.06
CA ASP A 206 -5.89 12.09 -7.24
C ASP A 206 -5.82 13.58 -6.81
N CYS A 207 -5.09 14.42 -7.54
CA CYS A 207 -4.86 15.83 -7.17
C CYS A 207 -6.11 16.71 -7.27
N GLY A 208 -7.14 16.31 -8.01
CA GLY A 208 -8.40 17.06 -8.17
C GLY A 208 -8.36 18.24 -9.17
N ASP A 209 -7.24 18.53 -9.80
CA ASP A 209 -7.10 19.64 -10.75
C ASP A 209 -8.12 19.61 -11.89
N CYS A 210 -8.46 18.42 -12.37
CA CYS A 210 -9.45 18.24 -13.45
C CYS A 210 -10.86 18.60 -13.00
N ILE A 211 -11.19 18.39 -11.73
CA ILE A 211 -12.50 18.74 -11.15
C ILE A 211 -12.65 20.25 -11.11
N SER A 212 -11.62 20.96 -10.64
CA SER A 212 -11.66 22.41 -10.46
C SER A 212 -11.86 23.21 -11.74
N VAL A 213 -11.58 22.63 -12.91
CA VAL A 213 -11.70 23.29 -14.22
C VAL A 213 -12.90 22.81 -15.05
N CYS A 214 -13.72 21.90 -14.51
CA CYS A 214 -14.86 21.37 -15.23
C CYS A 214 -16.04 22.35 -15.18
N PRO A 215 -16.45 22.94 -16.33
CA PRO A 215 -17.49 23.98 -16.34
C PRO A 215 -18.91 23.45 -16.14
N VAL A 216 -19.08 22.13 -16.16
CA VAL A 216 -20.38 21.47 -16.07
C VAL A 216 -20.45 20.42 -14.95
N ASP A 217 -19.49 20.44 -14.04
CA ASP A 217 -19.39 19.52 -12.89
C ASP A 217 -19.55 18.04 -13.29
N ALA A 218 -18.94 17.67 -14.42
CA ALA A 218 -19.02 16.30 -14.95
C ALA A 218 -17.96 15.36 -14.38
N ILE A 219 -17.15 15.80 -13.41
CA ILE A 219 -16.06 15.00 -12.85
C ILE A 219 -16.30 14.80 -11.36
N GLU A 220 -16.53 13.56 -10.96
CA GLU A 220 -16.89 13.18 -9.61
C GLU A 220 -15.73 12.38 -8.97
N LEU A 221 -15.40 12.72 -7.70
CA LEU A 221 -14.41 11.95 -6.94
C LEU A 221 -14.93 10.53 -6.73
N SER A 222 -14.15 9.56 -7.15
CA SER A 222 -14.34 8.18 -6.68
C SER A 222 -14.00 8.14 -5.21
N SER A 223 -14.89 7.61 -4.36
CA SER A 223 -14.54 7.37 -2.96
C SER A 223 -13.36 6.40 -2.92
N PRO A 224 -12.19 6.78 -2.37
CA PRO A 224 -11.03 5.90 -2.33
C PRO A 224 -11.17 4.79 -1.28
N PHE A 225 -12.24 4.80 -0.47
CA PHE A 225 -12.43 3.91 0.68
C PHE A 225 -13.77 3.20 0.67
#